data_8ce51b5e7725c5db22cb819f26b28609
#
_entry.id   8ce51b5e7725c5db22cb819f26b28609
#
_cell.length_a   1.000
_cell.length_b   1.000
_cell.length_c   1.000
_cell.angle_alpha   90.00
_cell.angle_beta   90.00
_cell.angle_gamma   90.00
#
_symmetry.space_group_name_H-M   'P 1'
#
loop_
_entity.id
_entity.type
_entity.pdbx_description
1 polymer ?
#
loop_
_entity_poly.entity_id
_entity_poly.type
_entity_poly.pdbx_seq_one_letter_code
_entity_poly.pdbx_strand_id
1 'polypeptide(L)'
;MKILIVQDYLRSGGTERQSVLMANAFARAGHEVTLLTFRPRGVLEVDGEQQPFAFRSLQPFDTGLDWFAPGLLKAAEDAAPDLVLCMGRMANCYAGFIQGRLPKAAVICTMRTGKSLPMLFVRSLRLCRHIVANSHVAKRVLTDDHDVPAHKVTVIHNSLLRFTDETASRNNALRRYHGANPSTVVLLNVAMFRPEKNQRELIELCAKLPGYLDWQLWLAGDGPARKKCERLAHDLGLGARVKFLGYQPDPTQLYLASDLAVLASQSESLSNFLIEGQLHGLPAVAYDIVGVGECFVPDKSGCLIANRDQASFVSALDRLIRQPADRRRFAQAGREHAQANFVPERQTQAYLNLFRELTSPSPPPRKFEARRGVDIANPR
;
A
#
# COMPACT_ATOMS: atom_id res chain seq x y z
N MET A 1 -21.41 6.82 -12.25
CA MET A 1 -20.32 7.81 -12.50
C MET A 1 -19.35 7.20 -13.49
N LYS A 2 -18.71 8.05 -14.30
CA LYS A 2 -17.57 7.68 -15.13
C LYS A 2 -16.27 7.95 -14.36
N ILE A 3 -15.49 6.91 -14.10
CA ILE A 3 -14.27 6.97 -13.28
C ILE A 3 -13.07 6.64 -14.17
N LEU A 4 -12.11 7.55 -14.25
CA LEU A 4 -10.83 7.34 -14.92
C LEU A 4 -9.75 7.10 -13.86
N ILE A 5 -9.16 5.92 -13.80
CA ILE A 5 -8.00 5.61 -12.97
C ILE A 5 -6.75 5.72 -13.83
N VAL A 6 -5.80 6.56 -13.42
CA VAL A 6 -4.55 6.81 -14.17
C VAL A 6 -3.38 6.21 -13.40
N GLN A 7 -2.60 5.35 -14.06
CA GLN A 7 -1.44 4.65 -13.52
C GLN A 7 -0.25 4.77 -14.48
N ASP A 8 0.98 4.77 -13.96
CA ASP A 8 2.19 4.87 -14.79
C ASP A 8 2.41 3.58 -15.60
N TYR A 9 2.50 2.45 -14.88
CA TYR A 9 2.76 1.11 -15.41
C TYR A 9 2.32 0.04 -14.42
N LEU A 10 1.90 -1.12 -14.88
CA LEU A 10 1.42 -2.21 -14.01
C LEU A 10 2.56 -3.16 -13.61
N ARG A 11 3.45 -2.70 -12.72
CA ARG A 11 4.43 -3.56 -12.06
C ARG A 11 3.77 -4.44 -11.00
N SER A 12 4.57 -5.31 -10.37
CA SER A 12 4.14 -6.16 -9.25
C SER A 12 4.01 -5.43 -7.90
N GLY A 13 4.07 -4.09 -7.89
CA GLY A 13 4.05 -3.28 -6.68
C GLY A 13 2.67 -3.17 -6.02
N GLY A 14 2.65 -2.71 -4.78
CA GLY A 14 1.42 -2.57 -4.00
C GLY A 14 0.44 -1.54 -4.57
N THR A 15 0.95 -0.42 -5.11
CA THR A 15 0.10 0.63 -5.71
C THR A 15 -0.59 0.13 -6.97
N GLU A 16 0.13 -0.59 -7.82
CA GLU A 16 -0.38 -1.16 -9.07
C GLU A 16 -1.48 -2.20 -8.79
N ARG A 17 -1.24 -3.09 -7.82
CA ARG A 17 -2.25 -4.06 -7.38
C ARG A 17 -3.50 -3.38 -6.82
N GLN A 18 -3.34 -2.31 -6.04
CA GLN A 18 -4.46 -1.51 -5.54
C GLN A 18 -5.24 -0.83 -6.69
N SER A 19 -4.56 -0.36 -7.74
CA SER A 19 -5.22 0.25 -8.90
C SER A 19 -6.16 -0.74 -9.61
N VAL A 20 -5.70 -1.97 -9.85
CA VAL A 20 -6.51 -3.03 -10.46
C VAL A 20 -7.65 -3.46 -9.54
N LEU A 21 -7.38 -3.63 -8.24
CA LEU A 21 -8.40 -3.99 -7.25
C LEU A 21 -9.53 -2.94 -7.22
N MET A 22 -9.18 -1.67 -7.17
CA MET A 22 -10.15 -0.56 -7.13
C MET A 22 -10.92 -0.43 -8.44
N ALA A 23 -10.28 -0.63 -9.61
CA ALA A 23 -10.97 -0.64 -10.89
C ALA A 23 -12.05 -1.71 -10.92
N ASN A 24 -11.73 -2.93 -10.48
CA ASN A 24 -12.69 -4.03 -10.33
C ASN A 24 -13.82 -3.69 -9.35
N ALA A 25 -13.48 -3.16 -8.17
CA ALA A 25 -14.44 -2.88 -7.11
C ALA A 25 -15.45 -1.80 -7.54
N PHE A 26 -14.99 -0.72 -8.17
CA PHE A 26 -15.87 0.35 -8.63
C PHE A 26 -16.73 -0.10 -9.81
N ALA A 27 -16.20 -0.90 -10.73
CA ALA A 27 -16.99 -1.44 -11.84
C ALA A 27 -18.09 -2.40 -11.33
N ARG A 28 -17.77 -3.28 -10.38
CA ARG A 28 -18.76 -4.16 -9.72
C ARG A 28 -19.81 -3.37 -8.91
N ALA A 29 -19.47 -2.18 -8.43
CA ALA A 29 -20.42 -1.27 -7.80
C ALA A 29 -21.30 -0.48 -8.79
N GLY A 30 -21.25 -0.81 -10.09
CA GLY A 30 -22.11 -0.23 -11.14
C GLY A 30 -21.57 1.08 -11.73
N HIS A 31 -20.28 1.37 -11.62
CA HIS A 31 -19.66 2.54 -12.24
C HIS A 31 -18.99 2.18 -13.57
N GLU A 32 -19.00 3.11 -14.52
CA GLU A 32 -18.22 3.01 -15.76
C GLU A 32 -16.76 3.35 -15.45
N VAL A 33 -15.87 2.36 -15.50
CA VAL A 33 -14.47 2.52 -15.08
C VAL A 33 -13.53 2.30 -16.26
N THR A 34 -12.57 3.20 -16.42
CA THR A 34 -11.43 3.03 -17.31
C THR A 34 -10.14 3.07 -16.51
N LEU A 35 -9.31 2.03 -16.63
CA LEU A 35 -7.93 2.03 -16.16
C LEU A 35 -7.01 2.41 -17.32
N LEU A 36 -6.38 3.59 -17.22
CA LEU A 36 -5.47 4.14 -18.22
C LEU A 36 -4.04 4.06 -17.71
N THR A 37 -3.17 3.40 -18.46
CA THR A 37 -1.73 3.34 -18.14
C THR A 37 -0.91 4.14 -19.15
N PHE A 38 0.27 4.65 -18.72
CA PHE A 38 1.19 5.29 -19.66
C PHE A 38 1.86 4.25 -20.55
N ARG A 39 2.40 3.19 -19.95
CA ARG A 39 3.05 2.08 -20.65
C ARG A 39 2.08 0.91 -20.82
N PRO A 40 2.15 0.21 -21.96
CA PRO A 40 1.32 -0.95 -22.22
C PRO A 40 1.79 -2.17 -21.43
N ARG A 41 0.90 -3.13 -21.23
CA ARG A 41 1.16 -4.41 -20.54
C ARG A 41 1.64 -4.21 -19.10
N GLY A 42 2.49 -5.10 -18.62
CA GLY A 42 3.06 -5.09 -17.26
C GLY A 42 3.07 -6.49 -16.67
N VAL A 43 3.64 -6.61 -15.46
CA VAL A 43 3.68 -7.89 -14.73
C VAL A 43 2.28 -8.31 -14.23
N LEU A 44 1.44 -7.32 -13.91
CA LEU A 44 0.04 -7.55 -13.63
C LEU A 44 -0.69 -7.57 -14.97
N GLU A 45 -0.85 -8.75 -15.54
CA GLU A 45 -1.62 -8.93 -16.75
C GLU A 45 -3.09 -8.57 -16.48
N VAL A 46 -3.57 -7.56 -17.19
CA VAL A 46 -4.98 -7.18 -17.20
C VAL A 46 -5.48 -7.55 -18.58
N ASP A 47 -6.14 -8.70 -18.67
CA ASP A 47 -6.86 -9.08 -19.86
C ASP A 47 -8.16 -8.26 -19.92
N GLY A 48 -8.20 -7.29 -20.84
CA GLY A 48 -9.32 -6.35 -20.95
C GLY A 48 -10.67 -7.01 -21.25
N GLU A 49 -10.67 -8.20 -21.88
CA GLU A 49 -11.92 -8.92 -22.19
C GLU A 49 -12.53 -9.64 -20.97
N GLN A 50 -11.71 -9.94 -19.96
CA GLN A 50 -12.16 -10.64 -18.76
C GLN A 50 -12.44 -9.71 -17.56
N GLN A 51 -12.16 -8.41 -17.69
CA GLN A 51 -12.36 -7.45 -16.61
C GLN A 51 -13.69 -6.68 -16.75
N PRO A 52 -14.34 -6.33 -15.65
CA PRO A 52 -15.56 -5.53 -15.67
C PRO A 52 -15.29 -4.04 -15.97
N PHE A 53 -14.07 -3.64 -16.28
CA PHE A 53 -13.65 -2.27 -16.59
C PHE A 53 -12.88 -2.20 -17.91
N ALA A 54 -12.87 -1.03 -18.55
CA ALA A 54 -12.08 -0.81 -19.76
C ALA A 54 -10.59 -0.60 -19.40
N PHE A 55 -9.68 -1.23 -20.15
CA PHE A 55 -8.24 -1.04 -20.02
C PHE A 55 -7.67 -0.36 -21.28
N ARG A 56 -6.86 0.68 -21.09
CA ARG A 56 -6.20 1.41 -22.19
C ARG A 56 -4.77 1.76 -21.81
N SER A 57 -3.88 1.85 -22.78
CA SER A 57 -2.52 2.37 -22.62
C SER A 57 -2.25 3.50 -23.62
N LEU A 58 -1.43 4.48 -23.20
CA LEU A 58 -1.10 5.64 -24.04
C LEU A 58 0.02 5.33 -25.05
N GLN A 59 1.06 4.61 -24.60
CA GLN A 59 2.17 4.24 -25.46
C GLN A 59 1.76 3.03 -26.31
N PRO A 60 1.93 3.07 -27.65
CA PRO A 60 1.60 1.93 -28.52
C PRO A 60 2.56 0.74 -28.35
N PHE A 61 3.78 1.01 -27.86
CA PHE A 61 4.77 0.02 -27.47
C PHE A 61 5.50 0.48 -26.20
N ASP A 62 6.11 -0.44 -25.46
CA ASP A 62 6.79 -0.14 -24.21
C ASP A 62 8.13 0.58 -24.44
N THR A 63 8.18 1.87 -24.15
CA THR A 63 9.39 2.69 -24.26
C THR A 63 10.32 2.57 -23.06
N GLY A 64 9.90 1.93 -21.97
CA GLY A 64 10.63 1.92 -20.71
C GLY A 64 10.50 3.22 -19.89
N LEU A 65 9.85 4.27 -20.41
CA LEU A 65 9.78 5.60 -19.81
C LEU A 65 8.48 5.80 -19.04
N ASP A 66 8.52 5.71 -17.73
CA ASP A 66 7.34 5.86 -16.84
C ASP A 66 6.73 7.26 -16.84
N TRP A 67 7.49 8.27 -17.23
CA TRP A 67 7.05 9.66 -17.29
C TRP A 67 6.48 10.05 -18.66
N PHE A 68 6.71 9.27 -19.69
CA PHE A 68 6.25 9.58 -21.03
C PHE A 68 4.78 9.18 -21.21
N ALA A 69 3.90 10.18 -21.29
CA ALA A 69 2.44 10.01 -21.34
C ALA A 69 1.85 10.72 -22.57
N PRO A 70 2.16 10.26 -23.82
CA PRO A 70 1.70 10.90 -25.04
C PRO A 70 0.17 10.92 -25.12
N GLY A 71 -0.41 12.09 -25.39
CA GLY A 71 -1.84 12.23 -25.55
C GLY A 71 -2.67 12.09 -24.27
N LEU A 72 -2.07 12.08 -23.07
CA LEU A 72 -2.77 11.89 -21.78
C LEU A 72 -3.97 12.85 -21.63
N LEU A 73 -3.76 14.14 -21.88
CA LEU A 73 -4.84 15.14 -21.71
C LEU A 73 -6.00 14.90 -22.68
N LYS A 74 -5.69 14.55 -23.94
CA LYS A 74 -6.73 14.19 -24.90
C LYS A 74 -7.47 12.90 -24.51
N ALA A 75 -6.75 11.86 -24.08
CA ALA A 75 -7.36 10.61 -23.62
C ALA A 75 -8.27 10.84 -22.41
N ALA A 76 -7.88 11.74 -21.49
CA ALA A 76 -8.69 12.11 -20.35
C ALA A 76 -9.95 12.90 -20.78
N GLU A 77 -9.86 13.78 -21.76
CA GLU A 77 -11.02 14.49 -22.34
C GLU A 77 -11.98 13.52 -23.04
N ASP A 78 -11.45 12.66 -23.91
CA ASP A 78 -12.24 11.69 -24.67
C ASP A 78 -12.99 10.70 -23.74
N ALA A 79 -12.44 10.38 -22.57
CA ALA A 79 -13.12 9.60 -21.56
C ALA A 79 -14.28 10.34 -20.87
N ALA A 80 -14.29 11.67 -20.92
CA ALA A 80 -15.30 12.55 -20.30
C ALA A 80 -15.67 12.10 -18.86
N PRO A 81 -14.70 11.95 -17.93
CA PRO A 81 -14.93 11.38 -16.62
C PRO A 81 -15.61 12.39 -15.68
N ASP A 82 -16.44 11.87 -14.77
CA ASP A 82 -16.91 12.64 -13.60
C ASP A 82 -15.76 12.81 -12.60
N LEU A 83 -14.86 11.81 -12.54
CA LEU A 83 -13.78 11.73 -11.57
C LEU A 83 -12.53 11.09 -12.18
N VAL A 84 -11.36 11.65 -11.84
CA VAL A 84 -10.05 11.10 -12.20
C VAL A 84 -9.28 10.76 -10.93
N LEU A 85 -8.82 9.51 -10.80
CA LEU A 85 -8.01 9.04 -9.69
C LEU A 85 -6.58 8.73 -10.16
N CYS A 86 -5.61 9.56 -9.78
CA CYS A 86 -4.20 9.38 -10.11
C CYS A 86 -3.51 8.49 -9.07
N MET A 87 -3.10 7.28 -9.46
CA MET A 87 -2.57 6.27 -8.55
C MET A 87 -1.04 6.17 -8.55
N GLY A 88 -0.42 6.23 -9.74
CA GLY A 88 1.02 6.12 -9.88
C GLY A 88 1.75 7.42 -9.53
N ARG A 89 3.06 7.32 -9.24
CA ARG A 89 3.89 8.48 -8.90
C ARG A 89 3.96 9.50 -10.04
N MET A 90 4.12 9.03 -11.28
CA MET A 90 4.16 9.89 -12.45
C MET A 90 2.75 10.34 -12.85
N ALA A 91 1.72 9.49 -12.69
CA ALA A 91 0.33 9.88 -12.88
C ALA A 91 -0.05 11.09 -12.01
N ASN A 92 0.39 11.09 -10.74
CA ASN A 92 0.19 12.22 -9.84
C ASN A 92 0.94 13.50 -10.27
N CYS A 93 2.07 13.39 -10.97
CA CYS A 93 2.75 14.57 -11.54
C CYS A 93 1.88 15.28 -12.59
N TYR A 94 1.03 14.56 -13.28
CA TYR A 94 0.14 15.11 -14.32
C TYR A 94 -1.24 15.51 -13.80
N ALA A 95 -1.59 15.19 -12.57
CA ALA A 95 -2.94 15.45 -12.02
C ALA A 95 -3.36 16.93 -12.08
N GLY A 96 -2.42 17.85 -11.83
CA GLY A 96 -2.69 19.29 -11.95
C GLY A 96 -3.00 19.74 -13.37
N PHE A 97 -2.33 19.16 -14.37
CA PHE A 97 -2.62 19.45 -15.80
C PHE A 97 -3.97 18.87 -16.21
N ILE A 98 -4.30 17.65 -15.76
CA ILE A 98 -5.61 17.02 -15.99
C ILE A 98 -6.71 17.88 -15.34
N GLN A 99 -6.53 18.37 -14.11
CA GLN A 99 -7.51 19.23 -13.44
C GLN A 99 -7.73 20.54 -14.19
N GLY A 100 -6.66 21.15 -14.70
CA GLY A 100 -6.76 22.38 -15.53
C GLY A 100 -7.52 22.15 -16.84
N ARG A 101 -7.39 20.95 -17.42
CA ARG A 101 -8.05 20.58 -18.67
C ARG A 101 -9.51 20.14 -18.46
N LEU A 102 -9.79 19.52 -17.32
CA LEU A 102 -11.12 19.02 -16.94
C LEU A 102 -11.64 19.73 -15.67
N PRO A 103 -12.02 21.02 -15.76
CA PRO A 103 -12.37 21.80 -14.56
C PRO A 103 -13.66 21.32 -13.86
N LYS A 104 -14.54 20.61 -14.57
CA LYS A 104 -15.76 20.03 -14.01
C LYS A 104 -15.54 18.70 -13.33
N ALA A 105 -14.56 17.90 -13.78
CA ALA A 105 -14.23 16.63 -13.16
C ALA A 105 -13.51 16.82 -11.82
N ALA A 106 -13.71 15.91 -10.87
CA ALA A 106 -12.94 15.90 -9.64
C ALA A 106 -11.64 15.09 -9.86
N VAL A 107 -10.49 15.77 -9.94
CA VAL A 107 -9.18 15.08 -10.03
C VAL A 107 -8.62 14.88 -8.63
N ILE A 108 -8.33 13.62 -8.30
CA ILE A 108 -7.83 13.18 -7.00
C ILE A 108 -6.38 12.71 -7.17
N CYS A 109 -5.45 13.33 -6.45
CA CYS A 109 -4.11 12.81 -6.24
C CYS A 109 -4.12 11.72 -5.17
N THR A 110 -3.17 10.77 -5.23
CA THR A 110 -2.99 9.79 -4.15
C THR A 110 -1.58 9.84 -3.59
N MET A 111 -1.44 9.92 -2.27
CA MET A 111 -0.15 9.82 -1.56
C MET A 111 0.04 8.39 -1.07
N ARG A 112 0.94 7.63 -1.74
CA ARG A 112 1.19 6.20 -1.51
C ARG A 112 2.68 5.87 -1.48
N THR A 113 3.53 6.84 -1.19
CA THR A 113 4.98 6.67 -1.19
C THR A 113 5.61 7.36 0.02
N GLY A 114 6.61 6.73 0.62
CA GLY A 114 7.49 7.36 1.62
C GLY A 114 8.72 8.04 1.00
N LYS A 115 8.80 8.12 -0.34
CA LYS A 115 9.92 8.77 -1.05
C LYS A 115 9.67 10.24 -1.25
N SER A 116 10.75 11.03 -1.45
CA SER A 116 10.66 12.44 -1.83
C SER A 116 9.80 12.62 -3.08
N LEU A 117 8.97 13.67 -3.09
CA LEU A 117 8.05 13.94 -4.19
C LEU A 117 8.74 14.76 -5.29
N PRO A 118 8.52 14.43 -6.59
CA PRO A 118 8.92 15.28 -7.70
C PRO A 118 8.23 16.67 -7.61
N MET A 119 8.88 17.71 -8.10
CA MET A 119 8.35 19.07 -8.09
C MET A 119 6.96 19.18 -8.76
N LEU A 120 6.77 18.49 -9.89
CA LEU A 120 5.48 18.43 -10.57
C LEU A 120 4.39 17.74 -9.74
N PHE A 121 4.74 16.74 -8.93
CA PHE A 121 3.80 16.12 -8.01
C PHE A 121 3.36 17.13 -6.93
N VAL A 122 4.32 17.82 -6.29
CA VAL A 122 4.03 18.85 -5.29
C VAL A 122 3.12 19.95 -5.86
N ARG A 123 3.39 20.39 -7.11
CA ARG A 123 2.52 21.32 -7.80
C ARG A 123 1.10 20.78 -8.00
N SER A 124 0.99 19.50 -8.39
CA SER A 124 -0.31 18.84 -8.60
C SER A 124 -1.13 18.72 -7.33
N LEU A 125 -0.50 18.52 -6.15
CA LEU A 125 -1.18 18.51 -4.85
C LEU A 125 -1.94 19.81 -4.57
N ARG A 126 -1.42 20.94 -5.02
CA ARG A 126 -2.07 22.26 -4.87
C ARG A 126 -3.23 22.44 -5.85
N LEU A 127 -3.11 21.92 -7.07
CA LEU A 127 -4.03 22.16 -8.19
C LEU A 127 -5.19 21.17 -8.25
N CYS A 128 -5.00 19.90 -7.83
CA CYS A 128 -6.04 18.87 -7.85
C CYS A 128 -7.20 19.19 -6.89
N ARG A 129 -8.37 18.63 -7.15
CA ARG A 129 -9.59 18.84 -6.34
C ARG A 129 -9.44 18.31 -4.93
N HIS A 130 -8.85 17.11 -4.79
CA HIS A 130 -8.71 16.42 -3.51
C HIS A 130 -7.48 15.49 -3.50
N ILE A 131 -7.10 15.03 -2.32
CA ILE A 131 -5.98 14.12 -2.13
C ILE A 131 -6.42 12.97 -1.22
N VAL A 132 -6.08 11.74 -1.60
CA VAL A 132 -6.22 10.57 -0.74
C VAL A 132 -4.84 10.12 -0.28
N ALA A 133 -4.60 10.13 1.03
CA ALA A 133 -3.43 9.55 1.67
C ALA A 133 -3.75 8.10 2.10
N ASN A 134 -2.82 7.17 1.94
CA ASN A 134 -3.03 5.78 2.36
C ASN A 134 -2.70 5.51 3.82
N SER A 135 -2.26 6.53 4.58
CA SER A 135 -1.96 6.46 6.01
C SER A 135 -2.11 7.83 6.68
N HIS A 136 -2.31 7.84 7.99
CA HIS A 136 -2.33 9.09 8.76
C HIS A 136 -0.97 9.79 8.74
N VAL A 137 0.12 9.02 8.72
CA VAL A 137 1.47 9.58 8.59
C VAL A 137 1.65 10.23 7.22
N ALA A 138 1.19 9.61 6.12
CA ALA A 138 1.23 10.22 4.80
C ALA A 138 0.40 11.53 4.75
N LYS A 139 -0.74 11.60 5.47
CA LYS A 139 -1.49 12.85 5.62
C LYS A 139 -0.67 13.91 6.36
N ARG A 140 0.00 13.58 7.48
CA ARG A 140 0.88 14.53 8.19
C ARG A 140 2.01 15.06 7.29
N VAL A 141 2.69 14.20 6.55
CA VAL A 141 3.71 14.63 5.57
C VAL A 141 3.15 15.65 4.57
N LEU A 142 1.91 15.43 4.07
CA LEU A 142 1.27 16.39 3.17
C LEU A 142 0.96 17.73 3.84
N THR A 143 0.46 17.71 5.08
CA THR A 143 0.08 18.95 5.79
C THR A 143 1.30 19.71 6.30
N ASP A 144 2.29 19.02 6.87
CA ASP A 144 3.38 19.61 7.63
C ASP A 144 4.59 19.96 6.72
N ASP A 145 4.89 19.10 5.71
CA ASP A 145 6.07 19.29 4.85
C ASP A 145 5.72 19.95 3.49
N HIS A 146 4.44 19.89 3.07
CA HIS A 146 4.01 20.38 1.75
C HIS A 146 2.91 21.45 1.81
N ASP A 147 2.54 21.94 2.98
CA ASP A 147 1.52 22.96 3.22
C ASP A 147 0.16 22.66 2.58
N VAL A 148 -0.22 21.39 2.50
CA VAL A 148 -1.53 20.98 1.96
C VAL A 148 -2.60 21.19 3.03
N PRO A 149 -3.69 21.91 2.76
CA PRO A 149 -4.76 22.11 3.73
C PRO A 149 -5.37 20.78 4.19
N ALA A 150 -5.51 20.55 5.50
CA ALA A 150 -5.95 19.29 6.07
C ALA A 150 -7.34 18.83 5.58
N HIS A 151 -8.25 19.76 5.26
CA HIS A 151 -9.58 19.47 4.71
C HIS A 151 -9.52 18.93 3.28
N LYS A 152 -8.43 19.14 2.56
CA LYS A 152 -8.19 18.65 1.20
C LYS A 152 -7.66 17.21 1.21
N VAL A 153 -7.36 16.63 2.38
CA VAL A 153 -6.74 15.31 2.50
C VAL A 153 -7.63 14.36 3.30
N THR A 154 -8.10 13.30 2.65
CA THR A 154 -8.79 12.18 3.30
C THR A 154 -7.84 10.99 3.42
N VAL A 155 -7.84 10.31 4.56
CA VAL A 155 -7.10 9.05 4.74
C VAL A 155 -8.01 7.89 4.37
N ILE A 156 -7.56 7.10 3.37
CA ILE A 156 -8.19 5.83 3.01
C ILE A 156 -7.08 4.80 2.90
N HIS A 157 -7.00 3.89 3.86
CA HIS A 157 -5.98 2.84 3.89
C HIS A 157 -6.09 1.91 2.68
N ASN A 158 -4.98 1.26 2.33
CA ASN A 158 -5.01 0.16 1.38
C ASN A 158 -5.89 -0.96 1.93
N SER A 159 -6.55 -1.71 1.05
CA SER A 159 -7.22 -2.93 1.44
C SER A 159 -6.38 -4.16 1.14
N LEU A 160 -6.78 -5.26 1.75
CA LEU A 160 -6.27 -6.58 1.45
C LEU A 160 -6.53 -6.91 -0.02
N LEU A 161 -5.53 -7.49 -0.67
CA LEU A 161 -5.63 -7.86 -2.09
C LEU A 161 -6.40 -9.16 -2.30
N ARG A 162 -6.39 -10.02 -1.29
CA ARG A 162 -7.10 -11.31 -1.29
C ARG A 162 -7.57 -11.64 0.12
N PHE A 163 -8.79 -12.12 0.21
CA PHE A 163 -9.31 -12.82 1.38
C PHE A 163 -9.02 -14.30 1.20
N THR A 164 -8.30 -14.90 2.14
CA THR A 164 -8.27 -16.34 2.27
C THR A 164 -9.43 -16.77 3.17
N ASP A 165 -10.02 -17.90 2.82
CA ASP A 165 -11.02 -18.54 3.66
C ASP A 165 -10.44 -18.75 5.07
N GLU A 166 -11.21 -18.42 6.11
CA GLU A 166 -10.81 -18.58 7.52
C GLU A 166 -10.43 -20.03 7.86
N THR A 167 -10.85 -20.98 7.03
CA THR A 167 -10.57 -22.41 7.14
C THR A 167 -9.22 -22.82 6.54
N ALA A 168 -8.47 -21.90 5.93
CA ALA A 168 -7.21 -22.25 5.29
C ALA A 168 -6.19 -22.77 6.30
N SER A 169 -5.83 -24.04 6.17
CA SER A 169 -4.90 -24.73 7.06
C SER A 169 -3.44 -24.39 6.77
N ARG A 170 -2.58 -24.53 7.80
CA ARG A 170 -1.13 -24.34 7.68
C ARG A 170 -0.55 -25.20 6.55
N ASN A 171 0.22 -24.60 5.63
CA ASN A 171 0.83 -25.33 4.51
C ASN A 171 2.11 -26.06 4.94
N ASN A 172 1.93 -27.24 5.56
CA ASN A 172 3.04 -28.08 6.00
C ASN A 172 3.81 -28.72 4.83
N ALA A 173 3.20 -28.88 3.65
CA ALA A 173 3.89 -29.42 2.48
C ALA A 173 4.96 -28.44 1.98
N LEU A 174 4.63 -27.16 1.87
CA LEU A 174 5.57 -26.12 1.49
C LEU A 174 6.70 -25.96 2.51
N ARG A 175 6.39 -26.07 3.80
CA ARG A 175 7.40 -26.07 4.88
C ARG A 175 8.44 -27.18 4.67
N ARG A 176 7.97 -28.43 4.51
CA ARG A 176 8.86 -29.57 4.25
C ARG A 176 9.69 -29.42 2.99
N TYR A 177 9.08 -28.91 1.91
CA TYR A 177 9.78 -28.65 0.65
C TYR A 177 10.98 -27.72 0.84
N HIS A 178 10.86 -26.70 1.70
CA HIS A 178 11.96 -25.79 2.03
C HIS A 178 12.80 -26.24 3.23
N GLY A 179 12.61 -27.45 3.74
CA GLY A 179 13.39 -28.03 4.83
C GLY A 179 13.06 -27.46 6.21
N ALA A 180 11.86 -26.88 6.40
CA ALA A 180 11.38 -26.48 7.72
C ALA A 180 10.61 -27.62 8.38
N ASN A 181 11.03 -27.99 9.60
CA ASN A 181 10.36 -28.96 10.44
C ASN A 181 9.09 -28.37 11.09
N PRO A 182 8.24 -29.18 11.73
CA PRO A 182 7.07 -28.67 12.46
C PRO A 182 7.42 -27.65 13.56
N SER A 183 8.60 -27.80 14.21
CA SER A 183 9.12 -26.91 15.26
C SER A 183 9.81 -25.66 14.71
N THR A 184 10.30 -25.68 13.48
CA THR A 184 11.02 -24.55 12.87
C THR A 184 10.11 -23.34 12.80
N VAL A 185 10.56 -22.17 13.30
CA VAL A 185 9.83 -20.91 13.17
C VAL A 185 10.21 -20.22 11.87
N VAL A 186 9.25 -20.06 10.98
CA VAL A 186 9.47 -19.43 9.66
C VAL A 186 9.18 -17.92 9.74
N LEU A 187 10.22 -17.14 9.52
CA LEU A 187 10.19 -15.68 9.40
C LEU A 187 10.00 -15.32 7.93
N LEU A 188 8.92 -14.64 7.56
CA LEU A 188 8.61 -14.29 6.18
C LEU A 188 8.86 -12.81 5.91
N ASN A 189 9.44 -12.52 4.74
CA ASN A 189 9.44 -11.18 4.15
C ASN A 189 9.04 -11.29 2.66
N VAL A 190 7.99 -10.57 2.26
CA VAL A 190 7.55 -10.50 0.86
C VAL A 190 7.74 -9.08 0.36
N ALA A 191 8.79 -8.85 -0.42
CA ALA A 191 9.10 -7.53 -0.97
C ALA A 191 10.04 -7.63 -2.18
N MET A 192 9.97 -6.64 -3.08
CA MET A 192 10.99 -6.50 -4.13
C MET A 192 12.36 -6.27 -3.49
N PHE A 193 13.41 -6.92 -4.04
CA PHE A 193 14.78 -6.70 -3.59
C PHE A 193 15.32 -5.34 -4.08
N ARG A 194 14.96 -4.29 -3.36
CA ARG A 194 15.43 -2.92 -3.57
C ARG A 194 16.19 -2.43 -2.31
N PRO A 195 17.12 -1.47 -2.45
CA PRO A 195 17.89 -0.96 -1.31
C PRO A 195 17.01 -0.51 -0.14
N GLU A 196 15.91 0.18 -0.42
CA GLU A 196 15.00 0.68 0.61
C GLU A 196 14.19 -0.40 1.35
N LYS A 197 14.08 -1.61 0.79
CA LYS A 197 13.41 -2.75 1.45
C LYS A 197 14.34 -3.50 2.42
N ASN A 198 15.63 -3.28 2.30
CA ASN A 198 16.68 -3.60 3.28
C ASN A 198 16.66 -5.07 3.78
N GLN A 199 16.43 -6.02 2.89
CA GLN A 199 16.50 -7.45 3.21
C GLN A 199 17.90 -7.84 3.72
N ARG A 200 18.94 -7.09 3.36
CA ARG A 200 20.29 -7.23 3.89
C ARG A 200 20.29 -7.19 5.42
N GLU A 201 19.64 -6.17 6.01
CA GLU A 201 19.59 -6.00 7.47
C GLU A 201 18.81 -7.13 8.15
N LEU A 202 17.74 -7.66 7.54
CA LEU A 202 17.04 -8.84 8.06
C LEU A 202 17.98 -10.04 8.18
N ILE A 203 18.86 -10.27 7.19
CA ILE A 203 19.85 -11.34 7.23
C ILE A 203 20.87 -11.09 8.36
N GLU A 204 21.36 -9.86 8.48
CA GLU A 204 22.32 -9.45 9.54
C GLU A 204 21.71 -9.57 10.95
N LEU A 205 20.44 -9.21 11.12
CA LEU A 205 19.69 -9.37 12.38
C LEU A 205 19.51 -10.85 12.73
N CYS A 206 19.12 -11.68 11.76
CA CYS A 206 18.97 -13.12 11.97
C CYS A 206 20.29 -13.81 12.28
N ALA A 207 21.42 -13.33 11.76
CA ALA A 207 22.76 -13.84 12.10
C ALA A 207 23.12 -13.67 13.57
N LYS A 208 22.50 -12.70 14.27
CA LYS A 208 22.72 -12.43 15.71
C LYS A 208 21.87 -13.30 16.62
N LEU A 209 20.92 -14.09 16.06
CA LEU A 209 20.10 -15.00 16.86
C LEU A 209 20.94 -16.16 17.40
N PRO A 210 20.66 -16.65 18.63
CA PRO A 210 21.34 -17.80 19.18
C PRO A 210 21.31 -19.03 18.28
N GLY A 211 22.45 -19.71 18.10
CA GLY A 211 22.63 -20.81 17.15
C GLY A 211 21.72 -22.02 17.42
N TYR A 212 21.29 -22.23 18.66
CA TYR A 212 20.40 -23.34 19.07
C TYR A 212 18.93 -23.11 18.72
N LEU A 213 18.53 -21.90 18.30
CA LEU A 213 17.15 -21.63 17.88
C LEU A 213 16.87 -22.27 16.51
N ASP A 214 15.70 -22.92 16.39
CA ASP A 214 15.24 -23.51 15.13
C ASP A 214 14.34 -22.51 14.38
N TRP A 215 14.95 -21.82 13.39
CA TRP A 215 14.28 -20.84 12.56
C TRP A 215 14.77 -20.87 11.12
N GLN A 216 13.93 -20.40 10.21
CA GLN A 216 14.29 -20.05 8.83
C GLN A 216 13.79 -18.66 8.47
N LEU A 217 14.55 -17.92 7.64
CA LEU A 217 14.14 -16.66 7.02
C LEU A 217 13.80 -16.92 5.56
N TRP A 218 12.54 -16.66 5.19
CA TRP A 218 12.05 -16.80 3.82
C TRP A 218 11.89 -15.43 3.20
N LEU A 219 12.63 -15.18 2.11
CA LEU A 219 12.67 -13.93 1.38
C LEU A 219 12.04 -14.14 -0.01
N ALA A 220 10.80 -13.68 -0.17
CA ALA A 220 10.05 -13.77 -1.41
C ALA A 220 10.08 -12.44 -2.16
N GLY A 221 10.43 -12.50 -3.43
CA GLY A 221 10.56 -11.36 -4.32
C GLY A 221 11.78 -11.47 -5.22
N ASP A 222 11.94 -10.48 -6.09
CA ASP A 222 13.10 -10.34 -6.96
C ASP A 222 13.52 -8.87 -7.08
N GLY A 223 14.72 -8.61 -7.61
CA GLY A 223 15.20 -7.25 -7.80
C GLY A 223 16.71 -7.11 -7.69
N PRO A 224 17.23 -5.88 -7.91
CA PRO A 224 18.68 -5.65 -8.07
C PRO A 224 19.51 -5.95 -6.82
N ALA A 225 18.93 -5.93 -5.62
CA ALA A 225 19.64 -6.21 -4.37
C ALA A 225 19.78 -7.71 -4.07
N ARG A 226 19.05 -8.61 -4.76
CA ARG A 226 18.95 -10.05 -4.45
C ARG A 226 20.31 -10.74 -4.40
N LYS A 227 21.11 -10.61 -5.46
CA LYS A 227 22.44 -11.27 -5.54
C LYS A 227 23.40 -10.86 -4.42
N LYS A 228 23.27 -9.61 -3.91
CA LYS A 228 24.07 -9.14 -2.77
C LYS A 228 23.59 -9.78 -1.47
N CYS A 229 22.29 -9.97 -1.30
CA CYS A 229 21.71 -10.65 -0.14
C CYS A 229 22.03 -12.15 -0.13
N GLU A 230 22.03 -12.82 -1.28
CA GLU A 230 22.42 -14.24 -1.40
C GLU A 230 23.87 -14.45 -0.99
N ARG A 231 24.79 -13.59 -1.46
CA ARG A 231 26.20 -13.62 -1.05
C ARG A 231 26.36 -13.39 0.46
N LEU A 232 25.71 -12.38 1.00
CA LEU A 232 25.76 -12.09 2.42
C LEU A 232 25.29 -13.29 3.28
N ALA A 233 24.19 -13.91 2.92
CA ALA A 233 23.69 -15.09 3.63
C ALA A 233 24.69 -16.26 3.59
N HIS A 234 25.38 -16.46 2.48
CA HIS A 234 26.45 -17.45 2.33
C HIS A 234 27.65 -17.11 3.22
N ASP A 235 28.14 -15.86 3.15
CA ASP A 235 29.32 -15.39 3.90
C ASP A 235 29.11 -15.44 5.42
N LEU A 236 27.87 -15.28 5.89
CA LEU A 236 27.46 -15.42 7.29
C LEU A 236 27.16 -16.88 7.70
N GLY A 237 27.32 -17.86 6.80
CA GLY A 237 27.03 -19.27 7.08
C GLY A 237 25.54 -19.60 7.24
N LEU A 238 24.64 -18.73 6.74
CA LEU A 238 23.19 -18.87 6.87
C LEU A 238 22.51 -19.54 5.67
N GLY A 239 23.27 -20.10 4.70
CA GLY A 239 22.72 -20.65 3.46
C GLY A 239 21.63 -21.71 3.64
N ALA A 240 21.71 -22.51 4.71
CA ALA A 240 20.68 -23.49 5.04
C ALA A 240 19.41 -22.86 5.65
N ARG A 241 19.53 -21.71 6.32
CA ARG A 241 18.46 -21.06 7.08
C ARG A 241 17.75 -19.93 6.31
N VAL A 242 18.42 -19.28 5.35
CA VAL A 242 17.85 -18.22 4.52
C VAL A 242 17.44 -18.78 3.17
N LYS A 243 16.16 -18.66 2.82
CA LYS A 243 15.58 -19.15 1.57
C LYS A 243 15.18 -17.99 0.67
N PHE A 244 15.71 -17.95 -0.54
CA PHE A 244 15.37 -16.96 -1.57
C PHE A 244 14.36 -17.57 -2.54
N LEU A 245 13.08 -17.19 -2.38
CA LEU A 245 11.95 -17.88 -3.02
C LEU A 245 11.58 -17.29 -4.40
N GLY A 246 12.24 -16.23 -4.84
CA GLY A 246 11.92 -15.54 -6.08
C GLY A 246 10.61 -14.78 -6.03
N TYR A 247 10.22 -14.23 -7.18
CA TYR A 247 8.94 -13.53 -7.32
C TYR A 247 7.78 -14.49 -7.17
N GLN A 248 6.81 -14.12 -6.35
CA GLN A 248 5.58 -14.87 -6.09
C GLN A 248 4.38 -14.04 -6.55
N PRO A 249 3.69 -14.43 -7.62
CA PRO A 249 2.48 -13.74 -8.08
C PRO A 249 1.39 -13.75 -7.02
N ASP A 250 1.27 -14.87 -6.32
CA ASP A 250 0.37 -15.09 -5.19
C ASP A 250 1.16 -15.63 -3.98
N PRO A 251 1.45 -14.79 -2.98
CA PRO A 251 2.19 -15.21 -1.80
C PRO A 251 1.32 -15.88 -0.72
N THR A 252 0.04 -16.13 -0.96
CA THR A 252 -0.90 -16.69 0.02
C THR A 252 -0.36 -17.97 0.67
N GLN A 253 0.21 -18.88 -0.12
CA GLN A 253 0.75 -20.14 0.40
C GLN A 253 1.99 -19.92 1.29
N LEU A 254 2.74 -18.84 1.07
CA LEU A 254 3.86 -18.47 1.93
C LEU A 254 3.36 -17.94 3.28
N TYR A 255 2.31 -17.11 3.30
CA TYR A 255 1.70 -16.68 4.56
C TYR A 255 1.21 -17.89 5.38
N LEU A 256 0.49 -18.83 4.74
CA LEU A 256 0.00 -20.05 5.40
C LEU A 256 1.11 -21.00 5.88
N ALA A 257 2.32 -20.90 5.33
CA ALA A 257 3.46 -21.71 5.72
C ALA A 257 4.36 -21.03 6.78
N SER A 258 4.10 -19.78 7.13
CA SER A 258 4.99 -18.95 7.96
C SER A 258 4.44 -18.73 9.37
N ASP A 259 5.30 -18.22 10.26
CA ASP A 259 4.98 -18.00 11.67
C ASP A 259 5.08 -16.52 12.09
N LEU A 260 5.94 -15.73 11.43
CA LEU A 260 6.14 -14.29 11.71
C LEU A 260 6.28 -13.51 10.39
N ALA A 261 5.78 -12.28 10.38
CA ALA A 261 6.05 -11.30 9.31
C ALA A 261 7.15 -10.34 9.77
N VAL A 262 8.28 -10.27 9.05
CA VAL A 262 9.43 -9.46 9.44
C VAL A 262 9.76 -8.38 8.40
N LEU A 263 9.96 -7.13 8.85
CA LEU A 263 10.19 -6.00 7.95
C LEU A 263 11.24 -5.03 8.52
N ALA A 264 12.38 -4.89 7.84
CA ALA A 264 13.42 -3.92 8.18
C ALA A 264 13.57 -2.81 7.12
N SER A 265 12.48 -2.50 6.38
CA SER A 265 12.47 -1.45 5.36
C SER A 265 12.89 -0.10 5.94
N GLN A 266 13.54 0.72 5.10
CA GLN A 266 13.92 2.11 5.43
C GLN A 266 12.86 3.12 4.98
N SER A 267 11.94 2.72 4.10
CA SER A 267 10.89 3.59 3.57
C SER A 267 9.67 2.77 3.17
N GLU A 268 8.54 3.10 3.78
CA GLU A 268 7.21 2.62 3.45
C GLU A 268 6.24 3.81 3.39
N SER A 269 5.01 3.58 3.02
CA SER A 269 3.89 4.50 3.23
C SER A 269 2.76 3.77 3.97
N LEU A 270 2.51 2.54 3.59
CA LEU A 270 1.70 1.54 4.28
C LEU A 270 2.11 0.17 3.71
N SER A 271 2.49 -0.78 4.56
CA SER A 271 3.00 -2.08 4.10
C SER A 271 1.88 -3.08 3.87
N ASN A 272 1.50 -3.32 2.61
CA ASN A 272 0.53 -4.37 2.26
C ASN A 272 0.98 -5.75 2.78
N PHE A 273 2.28 -6.04 2.73
CA PHE A 273 2.84 -7.30 3.24
C PHE A 273 2.52 -7.52 4.72
N LEU A 274 2.68 -6.49 5.57
CA LEU A 274 2.36 -6.62 6.99
C LEU A 274 0.85 -6.78 7.21
N ILE A 275 0.02 -6.04 6.49
CA ILE A 275 -1.46 -6.13 6.56
C ILE A 275 -1.93 -7.54 6.16
N GLU A 276 -1.40 -8.07 5.05
CA GLU A 276 -1.68 -9.43 4.59
C GLU A 276 -1.17 -10.47 5.59
N GLY A 277 0.03 -10.27 6.16
CA GLY A 277 0.57 -11.09 7.24
C GLY A 277 -0.35 -11.13 8.46
N GLN A 278 -0.89 -9.98 8.89
CA GLN A 278 -1.85 -9.92 10.01
C GLN A 278 -3.11 -10.74 9.72
N LEU A 279 -3.68 -10.62 8.52
CA LEU A 279 -4.86 -11.42 8.12
C LEU A 279 -4.59 -12.92 8.25
N HIS A 280 -3.39 -13.38 7.84
CA HIS A 280 -3.00 -14.78 7.94
C HIS A 280 -2.50 -15.16 9.34
N GLY A 281 -2.58 -14.26 10.31
CA GLY A 281 -2.17 -14.50 11.69
C GLY A 281 -0.66 -14.59 11.88
N LEU A 282 0.10 -13.83 11.15
CA LEU A 282 1.54 -13.66 11.36
C LEU A 282 1.79 -12.45 12.24
N PRO A 283 2.25 -12.59 13.49
CA PRO A 283 2.73 -11.48 14.28
C PRO A 283 3.80 -10.70 13.52
N ALA A 284 3.74 -9.36 13.57
CA ALA A 284 4.71 -8.52 12.91
C ALA A 284 5.93 -8.26 13.81
N VAL A 285 7.13 -8.18 13.23
CA VAL A 285 8.31 -7.54 13.83
C VAL A 285 8.85 -6.56 12.81
N ALA A 286 8.78 -5.26 13.10
CA ALA A 286 9.14 -4.24 12.14
C ALA A 286 9.71 -2.99 12.81
N TYR A 287 10.57 -2.26 12.08
CA TYR A 287 11.00 -0.93 12.50
C TYR A 287 9.87 0.08 12.42
N ASP A 288 9.85 1.02 13.38
CA ASP A 288 8.98 2.19 13.38
C ASP A 288 9.48 3.20 12.35
N ILE A 289 8.91 3.11 11.18
CA ILE A 289 9.06 4.05 10.07
C ILE A 289 7.69 4.46 9.56
N VAL A 290 7.67 5.48 8.70
CA VAL A 290 6.44 6.05 8.12
C VAL A 290 5.47 4.94 7.68
N GLY A 291 4.25 4.95 8.22
CA GLY A 291 3.12 4.09 7.85
C GLY A 291 3.18 2.63 8.35
N VAL A 292 4.29 2.18 8.94
CA VAL A 292 4.40 0.79 9.44
C VAL A 292 3.58 0.58 10.71
N GLY A 293 3.59 1.53 11.64
CA GLY A 293 2.79 1.45 12.87
C GLY A 293 1.27 1.45 12.66
N GLU A 294 0.80 1.75 11.44
CA GLU A 294 -0.63 1.67 11.07
C GLU A 294 -1.04 0.30 10.52
N CYS A 295 -0.07 -0.60 10.23
CA CYS A 295 -0.34 -1.91 9.64
C CYS A 295 -0.77 -2.97 10.65
N PHE A 296 -0.48 -2.76 11.94
CA PHE A 296 -0.76 -3.69 13.03
C PHE A 296 -0.87 -2.93 14.38
N VAL A 297 -1.31 -3.60 15.42
CA VAL A 297 -1.43 -2.98 16.76
C VAL A 297 -0.15 -3.27 17.54
N PRO A 298 0.70 -2.26 17.85
CA PRO A 298 1.91 -2.43 18.62
C PRO A 298 1.65 -3.15 19.96
N ASP A 299 2.51 -4.09 20.32
CA ASP A 299 2.49 -4.92 21.54
C ASP A 299 1.26 -5.83 21.71
N LYS A 300 0.32 -5.80 20.75
CA LYS A 300 -0.86 -6.69 20.72
C LYS A 300 -0.83 -7.67 19.55
N SER A 301 -0.47 -7.21 18.36
CA SER A 301 -0.39 -8.06 17.16
C SER A 301 0.99 -8.04 16.48
N GLY A 302 1.95 -7.31 17.04
CA GLY A 302 3.34 -7.25 16.59
C GLY A 302 4.21 -6.38 17.49
N CYS A 303 5.52 -6.39 17.21
CA CYS A 303 6.53 -5.56 17.86
C CYS A 303 6.92 -4.44 16.91
N LEU A 304 6.61 -3.19 17.30
CA LEU A 304 7.07 -2.00 16.60
C LEU A 304 8.36 -1.52 17.28
N ILE A 305 9.48 -1.60 16.58
CA ILE A 305 10.81 -1.38 17.11
C ILE A 305 11.33 -0.02 16.64
N ALA A 306 11.94 0.75 17.52
CA ALA A 306 12.56 2.02 17.17
C ALA A 306 13.49 1.86 15.97
N ASN A 307 13.42 2.80 15.02
CA ASN A 307 14.18 2.69 13.77
C ASN A 307 15.68 2.52 14.05
N ARG A 308 16.29 1.48 13.46
CA ARG A 308 17.69 1.06 13.62
C ARG A 308 18.06 0.50 14.99
N ASP A 309 17.13 0.28 15.90
CA ASP A 309 17.42 -0.44 17.15
C ASP A 309 17.50 -1.95 16.88
N GLN A 310 18.67 -2.38 16.42
CA GLN A 310 18.94 -3.78 16.09
C GLN A 310 18.86 -4.69 17.32
N ALA A 311 19.25 -4.21 18.49
CA ALA A 311 19.24 -5.00 19.73
C ALA A 311 17.81 -5.37 20.12
N SER A 312 16.90 -4.39 20.14
CA SER A 312 15.48 -4.63 20.41
C SER A 312 14.82 -5.48 19.32
N PHE A 313 15.22 -5.32 18.04
CA PHE A 313 14.70 -6.16 16.96
C PHE A 313 15.06 -7.63 17.15
N VAL A 314 16.35 -7.93 17.44
CA VAL A 314 16.83 -9.30 17.72
C VAL A 314 16.15 -9.87 18.96
N SER A 315 15.99 -9.07 20.02
CA SER A 315 15.29 -9.50 21.24
C SER A 315 13.83 -9.85 20.98
N ALA A 316 13.12 -9.07 20.14
CA ALA A 316 11.75 -9.36 19.74
C ALA A 316 11.64 -10.66 18.93
N LEU A 317 12.59 -10.89 17.99
CA LEU A 317 12.66 -12.14 17.25
C LEU A 317 12.92 -13.33 18.18
N ASP A 318 13.94 -13.26 19.05
CA ASP A 318 14.28 -14.33 20.02
C ASP A 318 13.05 -14.69 20.88
N ARG A 319 12.38 -13.67 21.45
CA ARG A 319 11.17 -13.87 22.26
C ARG A 319 10.08 -14.59 21.45
N LEU A 320 9.75 -14.10 20.26
CA LEU A 320 8.66 -14.68 19.48
C LEU A 320 9.02 -16.05 18.90
N ILE A 321 10.29 -16.37 18.66
CA ILE A 321 10.73 -17.71 18.28
C ILE A 321 10.54 -18.68 19.45
N ARG A 322 10.90 -18.30 20.68
CA ARG A 322 10.80 -19.15 21.87
C ARG A 322 9.39 -19.29 22.43
N GLN A 323 8.51 -18.30 22.24
CA GLN A 323 7.23 -18.17 22.92
C GLN A 323 6.04 -18.43 21.98
N PRO A 324 5.63 -19.69 21.75
CA PRO A 324 4.50 -19.99 20.87
C PRO A 324 3.17 -19.43 21.40
N ALA A 325 3.04 -19.22 22.72
CA ALA A 325 1.85 -18.61 23.32
C ALA A 325 1.71 -17.15 22.89
N ASP A 326 2.83 -16.38 22.89
CA ASP A 326 2.84 -15.00 22.41
C ASP A 326 2.49 -14.92 20.92
N ARG A 327 3.06 -15.82 20.10
CA ARG A 327 2.70 -15.88 18.68
C ARG A 327 1.21 -16.11 18.46
N ARG A 328 0.59 -17.05 19.19
CA ARG A 328 -0.87 -17.31 19.07
C ARG A 328 -1.71 -16.11 19.48
N ARG A 329 -1.37 -15.48 20.60
CA ARG A 329 -2.07 -14.29 21.10
C ARG A 329 -1.97 -13.13 20.08
N PHE A 330 -0.78 -12.86 19.57
CA PHE A 330 -0.56 -11.81 18.57
C PHE A 330 -1.24 -12.14 17.24
N ALA A 331 -1.23 -13.39 16.83
CA ALA A 331 -1.90 -13.86 15.62
C ALA A 331 -3.41 -13.60 15.65
N GLN A 332 -4.07 -13.89 16.78
CA GLN A 332 -5.49 -13.65 16.95
C GLN A 332 -5.81 -12.14 16.84
N ALA A 333 -5.12 -11.34 17.63
CA ALA A 333 -5.31 -9.87 17.60
C ALA A 333 -5.00 -9.27 16.21
N GLY A 334 -4.03 -9.84 15.49
CA GLY A 334 -3.69 -9.43 14.13
C GLY A 334 -4.80 -9.67 13.13
N ARG A 335 -5.41 -10.86 13.15
CA ARG A 335 -6.56 -11.18 12.29
C ARG A 335 -7.73 -10.25 12.55
N GLU A 336 -8.10 -10.06 13.82
CA GLU A 336 -9.18 -9.17 14.21
C GLU A 336 -8.93 -7.73 13.72
N HIS A 337 -7.71 -7.23 13.89
CA HIS A 337 -7.33 -5.90 13.41
C HIS A 337 -7.40 -5.79 11.87
N ALA A 338 -6.88 -6.77 11.15
CA ALA A 338 -6.87 -6.76 9.68
C ALA A 338 -8.29 -6.84 9.11
N GLN A 339 -9.13 -7.71 9.65
CA GLN A 339 -10.53 -7.87 9.25
C GLN A 339 -11.36 -6.60 9.56
N ALA A 340 -11.10 -5.95 10.69
CA ALA A 340 -11.82 -4.73 11.06
C ALA A 340 -11.43 -3.52 10.21
N ASN A 341 -10.19 -3.43 9.69
CA ASN A 341 -9.67 -2.18 9.13
C ASN A 341 -9.30 -2.23 7.64
N PHE A 342 -8.98 -3.41 7.08
CA PHE A 342 -8.38 -3.49 5.74
C PHE A 342 -9.18 -4.32 4.74
N VAL A 343 -10.46 -4.55 4.98
CA VAL A 343 -11.33 -5.27 4.03
C VAL A 343 -11.63 -4.43 2.79
N PRO A 344 -11.66 -5.03 1.58
CA PRO A 344 -11.89 -4.33 0.32
C PRO A 344 -13.19 -3.53 0.28
N GLU A 345 -14.25 -4.05 0.89
CA GLU A 345 -15.57 -3.42 0.95
C GLU A 345 -15.52 -2.09 1.68
N ARG A 346 -14.80 -2.03 2.80
CA ARG A 346 -14.62 -0.80 3.59
C ARG A 346 -13.85 0.26 2.81
N GLN A 347 -12.76 -0.12 2.13
CA GLN A 347 -12.01 0.79 1.28
C GLN A 347 -12.87 1.31 0.14
N THR A 348 -13.55 0.41 -0.57
CA THR A 348 -14.43 0.75 -1.70
C THR A 348 -15.51 1.73 -1.25
N GLN A 349 -16.19 1.45 -0.13
CA GLN A 349 -17.24 2.32 0.39
C GLN A 349 -16.70 3.70 0.79
N ALA A 350 -15.50 3.77 1.39
CA ALA A 350 -14.85 5.04 1.74
C ALA A 350 -14.55 5.88 0.49
N TYR A 351 -14.04 5.27 -0.58
CA TYR A 351 -13.83 5.97 -1.84
C TYR A 351 -15.15 6.42 -2.47
N LEU A 352 -16.17 5.58 -2.52
CA LEU A 352 -17.48 5.92 -3.11
C LEU A 352 -18.18 7.04 -2.34
N ASN A 353 -18.02 7.09 -1.01
CA ASN A 353 -18.54 8.21 -0.20
C ASN A 353 -17.82 9.51 -0.56
N LEU A 354 -16.47 9.50 -0.59
CA LEU A 354 -15.69 10.65 -1.02
C LEU A 354 -16.05 11.12 -2.43
N PHE A 355 -16.24 10.18 -3.36
CA PHE A 355 -16.61 10.50 -4.75
C PHE A 355 -17.95 11.21 -4.83
N ARG A 356 -18.97 10.76 -4.07
CA ARG A 356 -20.27 11.43 -4.00
C ARG A 356 -20.13 12.85 -3.45
N GLU A 357 -19.33 13.05 -2.39
CA GLU A 357 -19.08 14.37 -1.82
C GLU A 357 -18.44 15.33 -2.84
N LEU A 358 -17.45 14.85 -3.60
CA LEU A 358 -16.71 15.67 -4.55
C LEU A 358 -17.47 15.97 -5.85
N THR A 359 -18.44 15.12 -6.23
CA THR A 359 -19.24 15.27 -7.45
C THR A 359 -20.63 15.86 -7.19
N SER A 360 -21.06 15.93 -5.92
CA SER A 360 -22.33 16.59 -5.57
C SER A 360 -22.23 18.09 -5.83
N PRO A 361 -23.30 18.73 -6.34
CA PRO A 361 -23.34 20.19 -6.45
C PRO A 361 -23.11 20.83 -5.08
N SER A 362 -22.20 21.78 -4.98
CA SER A 362 -22.01 22.55 -3.75
C SER A 362 -23.36 23.17 -3.31
N PRO A 363 -23.76 23.07 -2.04
CA PRO A 363 -24.95 23.77 -1.58
C PRO A 363 -24.78 25.26 -1.87
N PRO A 364 -25.85 25.96 -2.30
CA PRO A 364 -25.77 27.38 -2.58
C PRO A 364 -25.24 28.11 -1.34
N PRO A 365 -24.41 29.15 -1.51
CA PRO A 365 -23.90 29.90 -0.39
C PRO A 365 -25.08 30.36 0.49
N ARG A 366 -25.04 30.04 1.77
CA ARG A 366 -26.05 30.53 2.73
C ARG A 366 -26.09 32.04 2.56
N LYS A 367 -27.22 32.58 2.08
CA LYS A 367 -27.46 34.02 2.10
C LYS A 367 -27.34 34.44 3.58
N PHE A 368 -26.35 35.27 3.89
CA PHE A 368 -26.30 35.96 5.14
C PHE A 368 -27.56 36.83 5.17
N GLU A 369 -28.57 36.44 5.92
CA GLU A 369 -29.64 37.35 6.28
C GLU A 369 -29.01 38.46 7.12
N ALA A 370 -28.91 39.63 6.51
CA ALA A 370 -28.52 40.84 7.21
C ALA A 370 -29.53 41.03 8.38
N ARG A 371 -29.07 40.88 9.60
CA ARG A 371 -29.83 41.21 10.78
C ARG A 371 -30.32 42.66 10.58
N ARG A 372 -31.63 42.83 10.41
CA ARG A 372 -32.29 44.15 10.43
C ARG A 372 -31.87 44.84 11.70
N GLY A 373 -31.45 46.10 11.57
CA GLY A 373 -30.96 46.92 12.63
C GLY A 373 -31.95 46.98 13.82
N VAL A 374 -31.38 46.91 15.00
CA VAL A 374 -32.07 47.27 16.23
C VAL A 374 -32.15 48.78 16.23
N ASP A 375 -33.37 49.31 16.10
CA ASP A 375 -33.68 50.74 16.32
C ASP A 375 -33.27 51.12 17.76
N ILE A 376 -32.26 51.96 17.88
CA ILE A 376 -31.90 52.59 19.14
C ILE A 376 -32.87 53.76 19.34
N ALA A 377 -33.93 53.52 20.08
CA ALA A 377 -34.80 54.60 20.55
C ALA A 377 -34.03 55.48 21.54
N ASN A 378 -33.95 56.76 21.19
CA ASN A 378 -33.33 57.84 21.96
C ASN A 378 -34.19 58.17 23.19
N PRO A 379 -33.67 58.18 24.43
CA PRO A 379 -34.42 58.69 25.59
C PRO A 379 -34.19 60.22 25.72
N ARG A 380 -35.26 60.93 25.81
CA ARG A 380 -35.28 62.28 26.38
C ARG A 380 -35.09 62.24 27.89
#